data_dca12aa0e4993379c68bbf384bd4d1ce
#
_entry.id   dca12aa0e4993379c68bbf384bd4d1ce
#
_cell.length_a   1.000
_cell.length_b   1.000
_cell.length_c   1.000
_cell.angle_alpha   90.00
_cell.angle_beta   90.00
_cell.angle_gamma   90.00
#
_symmetry.space_group_name_H-M   'P 1'
#
loop_
_entity.id
_entity.type
_entity.pdbx_description
1 polymer ?
#
loop_
_entity_poly.entity_id
_entity_poly.type
_entity_poly.pdbx_seq_one_letter_code
_entity_poly.pdbx_strand_id
1 'polypeptide(L)'
;LVGSEMCIRDRAPLAPVIPTVNGAMLLVDCGANVDARAEQLVQFAKMGSVYMENVVGIKNPRVAIVNIGAEEEKGNALVKETFPLLKECEDINFVGSIEAREIPHGGADVIVCEAFVGNVILKLYEGLSSTLIGVIKAGLMSNLKSKIGAALALPSLKKTLKAFDASQYGGAPLLGLNGLVVKTHGSSRAKEITNSIYQCVTFREENINEIIKERVADSKNNEEE
;
A
#
# COMPACT_ATOMS: atom_id res chain seq x y z
N LEU A 1 7.02 14.16 -12.65
CA LEU A 1 6.50 13.82 -13.99
C LEU A 1 5.01 14.12 -14.17
N VAL A 2 4.27 14.38 -13.10
CA VAL A 2 2.85 14.77 -13.13
C VAL A 2 2.79 16.20 -12.62
N GLY A 3 2.39 17.14 -13.47
CA GLY A 3 2.25 18.55 -13.09
C GLY A 3 1.14 18.73 -12.05
N SER A 4 1.24 19.76 -11.22
CA SER A 4 0.25 20.07 -10.17
C SER A 4 -1.19 20.22 -10.72
N GLU A 5 -1.34 20.67 -11.97
CA GLU A 5 -2.65 20.78 -12.65
C GLU A 5 -3.35 19.43 -12.90
N MET A 6 -2.62 18.30 -12.87
CA MET A 6 -3.18 16.96 -13.01
C MET A 6 -3.61 16.34 -11.70
N CYS A 7 -3.23 16.92 -10.57
CA CYS A 7 -3.61 16.42 -9.25
C CYS A 7 -4.95 16.99 -8.81
N ILE A 8 -5.76 16.18 -8.14
CA ILE A 8 -7.02 16.61 -7.49
C ILE A 8 -6.71 17.66 -6.42
N ARG A 9 -5.54 17.48 -5.77
CA ARG A 9 -4.98 18.44 -4.82
C ARG A 9 -3.47 18.58 -5.06
N ASP A 10 -2.64 18.70 -4.02
CA ASP A 10 -1.22 19.06 -4.12
C ASP A 10 -0.34 17.98 -4.75
N ARG A 11 -0.54 16.72 -4.36
CA ARG A 11 0.36 15.61 -4.69
C ARG A 11 -0.37 14.29 -4.87
N ALA A 12 0.04 13.50 -5.84
CA ALA A 12 -0.47 12.15 -6.10
C ALA A 12 0.52 11.12 -5.53
N PRO A 13 0.13 10.32 -4.52
CA PRO A 13 0.97 9.24 -4.00
C PRO A 13 0.91 7.99 -4.86
N LEU A 14 2.01 7.24 -4.89
CA LEU A 14 2.07 5.89 -5.47
C LEU A 14 1.71 4.86 -4.40
N ALA A 15 0.65 4.09 -4.63
CA ALA A 15 0.03 3.26 -3.61
C ALA A 15 -0.11 1.78 -4.02
N PRO A 16 0.97 0.96 -3.99
CA PRO A 16 0.88 -0.47 -4.23
C PRO A 16 0.10 -1.19 -3.14
N VAL A 17 -0.69 -2.19 -3.56
CA VAL A 17 -1.27 -3.20 -2.66
C VAL A 17 -0.25 -4.32 -2.44
N ILE A 18 0.06 -4.60 -1.19
CA ILE A 18 1.03 -5.62 -0.77
C ILE A 18 0.29 -6.74 -0.05
N PRO A 19 0.53 -8.02 -0.41
CA PRO A 19 -0.05 -9.14 0.31
C PRO A 19 0.62 -9.33 1.67
N THR A 20 -0.18 -9.66 2.68
CA THR A 20 0.27 -10.00 4.04
C THR A 20 -0.30 -11.34 4.47
N VAL A 21 0.09 -11.85 5.65
CA VAL A 21 -0.48 -13.08 6.22
C VAL A 21 -1.99 -12.97 6.42
N ASN A 22 -2.49 -11.78 6.76
CA ASN A 22 -3.90 -11.54 7.10
C ASN A 22 -4.70 -10.87 5.97
N GLY A 23 -4.18 -10.84 4.73
CA GLY A 23 -4.86 -10.27 3.58
C GLY A 23 -4.03 -9.21 2.85
N ALA A 24 -4.70 -8.26 2.22
CA ALA A 24 -4.07 -7.17 1.48
C ALA A 24 -3.91 -5.94 2.36
N MET A 25 -2.83 -5.20 2.15
CA MET A 25 -2.63 -3.85 2.68
C MET A 25 -2.18 -2.90 1.59
N LEU A 26 -2.51 -1.63 1.74
CA LEU A 26 -2.03 -0.55 0.88
C LEU A 26 -0.87 0.17 1.55
N LEU A 27 0.26 0.30 0.87
CA LEU A 27 1.39 1.11 1.33
C LEU A 27 1.40 2.43 0.54
N VAL A 28 1.26 3.55 1.20
CA VAL A 28 1.12 4.88 0.58
C VAL A 28 1.90 5.94 1.36
N ASP A 29 2.88 6.61 0.77
CA ASP A 29 3.40 6.68 -0.59
C ASP A 29 4.65 5.78 -0.77
N CYS A 30 4.84 5.23 -1.98
CA CYS A 30 5.96 4.33 -2.28
C CYS A 30 6.92 4.83 -3.37
N GLY A 31 7.03 6.13 -3.59
CA GLY A 31 8.03 6.62 -4.54
C GLY A 31 7.60 7.78 -5.43
N ALA A 32 6.58 8.54 -5.06
CA ALA A 32 6.16 9.75 -5.78
C ALA A 32 6.57 11.03 -5.04
N ASN A 33 6.46 11.10 -3.70
CA ASN A 33 6.66 12.32 -2.92
C ASN A 33 7.63 12.08 -1.76
N VAL A 34 8.92 12.31 -2.00
CA VAL A 34 9.99 12.12 -1.00
C VAL A 34 9.91 13.17 0.11
N ASP A 35 9.61 14.43 -0.26
CA ASP A 35 9.51 15.56 0.66
C ASP A 35 8.03 15.89 0.93
N ALA A 36 7.26 14.91 1.42
CA ALA A 36 5.87 15.11 1.79
C ALA A 36 5.75 15.89 3.11
N ARG A 37 4.67 16.70 3.23
CA ARG A 37 4.29 17.42 4.45
C ARG A 37 3.22 16.65 5.21
N ALA A 38 3.00 17.01 6.47
CA ALA A 38 2.05 16.35 7.35
C ALA A 38 0.62 16.31 6.77
N GLU A 39 0.12 17.43 6.24
CA GLU A 39 -1.21 17.52 5.62
C GLU A 39 -1.34 16.62 4.39
N GLN A 40 -0.23 16.42 3.66
CA GLN A 40 -0.23 15.52 2.50
C GLN A 40 -0.33 14.05 2.94
N LEU A 41 0.31 13.67 4.05
CA LEU A 41 0.17 12.32 4.61
C LEU A 41 -1.26 12.04 5.07
N VAL A 42 -1.97 13.05 5.63
CA VAL A 42 -3.39 12.93 5.95
C VAL A 42 -4.23 12.73 4.69
N GLN A 43 -3.94 13.46 3.62
CA GLN A 43 -4.61 13.25 2.32
C GLN A 43 -4.32 11.84 1.77
N PHE A 44 -3.09 11.34 1.88
CA PHE A 44 -2.73 9.98 1.46
C PHE A 44 -3.50 8.92 2.27
N ALA A 45 -3.68 9.13 3.57
CA ALA A 45 -4.51 8.29 4.42
C ALA A 45 -5.96 8.21 3.94
N LYS A 46 -6.58 9.36 3.65
CA LYS A 46 -7.95 9.45 3.12
C LYS A 46 -8.08 8.75 1.77
N MET A 47 -7.17 9.04 0.83
CA MET A 47 -7.14 8.42 -0.50
C MET A 47 -6.95 6.90 -0.41
N GLY A 48 -6.05 6.45 0.48
CA GLY A 48 -5.81 5.03 0.74
C GLY A 48 -7.03 4.32 1.31
N SER A 49 -7.73 4.96 2.26
CA SER A 49 -8.97 4.43 2.83
C SER A 49 -10.05 4.26 1.77
N VAL A 50 -10.28 5.29 0.94
CA VAL A 50 -11.24 5.21 -0.19
C VAL A 50 -10.90 4.07 -1.12
N TYR A 51 -9.61 3.91 -1.47
CA TYR A 51 -9.16 2.85 -2.36
C TYR A 51 -9.38 1.45 -1.76
N MET A 52 -8.99 1.24 -0.51
CA MET A 52 -9.15 -0.06 0.15
C MET A 52 -10.62 -0.43 0.35
N GLU A 53 -11.47 0.55 0.60
CA GLU A 53 -12.90 0.34 0.79
C GLU A 53 -13.61 -0.01 -0.52
N ASN A 54 -13.37 0.73 -1.60
CA ASN A 54 -14.15 0.64 -2.82
C ASN A 54 -13.53 -0.25 -3.90
N VAL A 55 -12.20 -0.40 -3.93
CA VAL A 55 -11.51 -1.24 -4.93
C VAL A 55 -11.15 -2.61 -4.37
N VAL A 56 -10.66 -2.67 -3.14
CA VAL A 56 -10.26 -3.92 -2.50
C VAL A 56 -11.41 -4.56 -1.71
N GLY A 57 -12.40 -3.76 -1.26
CA GLY A 57 -13.61 -4.23 -0.57
C GLY A 57 -13.44 -4.40 0.94
N ILE A 58 -12.45 -3.76 1.56
CA ILE A 58 -12.24 -3.77 3.02
C ILE A 58 -13.04 -2.63 3.65
N LYS A 59 -14.12 -2.95 4.34
CA LYS A 59 -14.96 -1.96 5.03
C LYS A 59 -14.24 -1.35 6.22
N ASN A 60 -14.30 -0.02 6.33
CA ASN A 60 -13.69 0.75 7.41
C ASN A 60 -12.21 0.38 7.64
N PRO A 61 -11.34 0.53 6.62
CA PRO A 61 -9.97 0.03 6.66
C PRO A 61 -9.17 0.73 7.77
N ARG A 62 -8.40 -0.06 8.51
CA ARG A 62 -7.52 0.42 9.59
C ARG A 62 -6.34 1.16 8.98
N VAL A 63 -6.16 2.41 9.38
CA VAL A 63 -5.08 3.29 8.92
C VAL A 63 -4.02 3.40 10.00
N ALA A 64 -2.76 3.20 9.66
CA ALA A 64 -1.62 3.41 10.55
C ALA A 64 -0.52 4.23 9.88
N ILE A 65 0.24 5.00 10.67
CA ILE A 65 1.44 5.68 10.20
C ILE A 65 2.69 4.86 10.53
N VAL A 66 3.62 4.76 9.58
CA VAL A 66 4.91 4.09 9.82
C VAL A 66 5.70 4.85 10.88
N ASN A 67 6.15 4.14 11.91
CA ASN A 67 6.95 4.70 13.00
C ASN A 67 8.03 3.70 13.46
N ILE A 68 8.93 4.16 14.32
CA ILE A 68 10.01 3.39 14.95
C ILE A 68 9.60 2.74 16.27
N GLY A 69 8.36 2.92 16.70
CA GLY A 69 7.76 2.37 17.91
C GLY A 69 6.29 2.74 17.99
N ALA A 70 5.57 2.11 18.92
CA ALA A 70 4.11 2.30 19.08
C ALA A 70 3.74 3.62 19.77
N GLU A 71 4.69 4.23 20.50
CA GLU A 71 4.44 5.43 21.31
C GLU A 71 4.32 6.68 20.45
N GLU A 72 3.37 7.56 20.76
CA GLU A 72 3.04 8.77 19.96
C GLU A 72 4.22 9.75 19.85
N GLU A 73 5.06 9.85 20.88
CA GLU A 73 6.22 10.74 20.91
C GLU A 73 7.43 10.26 20.12
N LYS A 74 7.40 9.01 19.62
CA LYS A 74 8.46 8.47 18.77
C LYS A 74 8.32 8.92 17.32
N GLY A 75 9.40 8.77 16.58
CA GLY A 75 9.44 9.09 15.16
C GLY A 75 10.24 10.37 14.84
N ASN A 76 10.37 10.63 13.55
CA ASN A 76 10.96 11.86 13.04
C ASN A 76 9.98 13.05 13.16
N ALA A 77 10.44 14.25 12.76
CA ALA A 77 9.61 15.46 12.83
C ALA A 77 8.29 15.32 12.06
N LEU A 78 8.35 14.75 10.84
CA LEU A 78 7.17 14.56 10.00
C LEU A 78 6.13 13.64 10.65
N VAL A 79 6.56 12.51 11.24
CA VAL A 79 5.65 11.59 11.94
C VAL A 79 4.99 12.25 13.13
N LYS A 80 5.77 13.00 13.94
CA LYS A 80 5.26 13.70 15.13
C LYS A 80 4.25 14.81 14.77
N GLU A 81 4.45 15.47 13.65
CA GLU A 81 3.54 16.49 13.14
C GLU A 81 2.28 15.86 12.54
N THR A 82 2.41 14.74 11.83
CA THR A 82 1.30 14.07 11.15
C THR A 82 0.39 13.30 12.12
N PHE A 83 0.95 12.69 13.16
CA PHE A 83 0.22 11.80 14.06
C PHE A 83 -1.03 12.45 14.68
N PRO A 84 -0.96 13.64 15.31
CA PRO A 84 -2.14 14.31 15.84
C PRO A 84 -3.18 14.64 14.77
N LEU A 85 -2.76 15.06 13.57
CA LEU A 85 -3.67 15.34 12.46
C LEU A 85 -4.45 14.10 12.01
N LEU A 86 -3.78 12.93 11.95
CA LEU A 86 -4.45 11.67 11.66
C LEU A 86 -5.41 11.24 12.77
N LYS A 87 -5.06 11.50 14.02
CA LYS A 87 -5.87 11.15 15.20
C LYS A 87 -7.15 11.98 15.27
N GLU A 88 -7.09 13.24 14.84
CA GLU A 88 -8.23 14.17 14.78
C GLU A 88 -9.09 13.99 13.50
N CYS A 89 -8.61 13.20 12.53
CA CYS A 89 -9.30 13.01 11.27
C CYS A 89 -10.44 11.97 11.40
N GLU A 90 -11.68 12.43 11.49
CA GLU A 90 -12.87 11.60 11.65
C GLU A 90 -13.21 10.74 10.43
N ASP A 91 -12.69 11.09 9.24
CA ASP A 91 -12.98 10.39 7.98
C ASP A 91 -12.23 9.08 7.78
N ILE A 92 -11.35 8.71 8.72
CA ILE A 92 -10.52 7.51 8.65
C ILE A 92 -10.56 6.73 9.96
N ASN A 93 -10.36 5.44 9.89
CA ASN A 93 -10.21 4.58 11.05
C ASN A 93 -8.73 4.51 11.46
N PHE A 94 -8.23 5.60 12.06
CA PHE A 94 -6.83 5.67 12.49
C PHE A 94 -6.59 4.81 13.73
N VAL A 95 -5.64 3.87 13.63
CA VAL A 95 -5.30 2.90 14.69
C VAL A 95 -3.92 3.16 15.33
N GLY A 96 -3.26 4.27 14.97
CA GLY A 96 -2.00 4.67 15.58
C GLY A 96 -0.76 4.37 14.72
N SER A 97 0.37 4.13 15.39
CA SER A 97 1.65 3.82 14.74
C SER A 97 1.78 2.34 14.41
N ILE A 98 2.54 2.04 13.34
CA ILE A 98 2.94 0.66 12.99
C ILE A 98 4.46 0.60 12.78
N GLU A 99 5.11 -0.38 13.38
CA GLU A 99 6.51 -0.67 13.10
C GLU A 99 6.65 -1.53 11.82
N ALA A 100 7.73 -1.34 11.08
CA ALA A 100 7.96 -2.05 9.81
C ALA A 100 7.94 -3.59 9.96
N ARG A 101 8.30 -4.13 11.14
CA ARG A 101 8.24 -5.58 11.42
C ARG A 101 6.81 -6.15 11.49
N GLU A 102 5.81 -5.30 11.73
CA GLU A 102 4.40 -5.70 11.84
C GLU A 102 3.68 -5.70 10.49
N ILE A 103 4.25 -5.02 9.50
CA ILE A 103 3.71 -4.93 8.14
C ILE A 103 3.42 -6.30 7.53
N PRO A 104 4.36 -7.29 7.53
CA PRO A 104 4.10 -8.62 6.98
C PRO A 104 2.95 -9.36 7.65
N HIS A 105 2.62 -9.00 8.89
CA HIS A 105 1.53 -9.60 9.66
C HIS A 105 0.16 -8.95 9.40
N GLY A 106 0.09 -7.84 8.64
CA GLY A 106 -1.17 -7.15 8.38
C GLY A 106 -1.70 -6.41 9.60
N GLY A 107 -0.86 -5.65 10.30
CA GLY A 107 -1.22 -4.86 11.47
C GLY A 107 -2.20 -3.73 11.15
N ALA A 108 -2.21 -3.23 9.91
CA ALA A 108 -3.17 -2.26 9.39
C ALA A 108 -3.50 -2.56 7.92
N ASP A 109 -4.54 -1.92 7.39
CA ASP A 109 -5.00 -2.12 6.02
C ASP A 109 -4.50 -1.02 5.07
N VAL A 110 -4.28 0.18 5.61
CA VAL A 110 -3.63 1.32 4.95
C VAL A 110 -2.43 1.76 5.78
N ILE A 111 -1.25 1.78 5.20
CA ILE A 111 -0.01 2.16 5.86
C ILE A 111 0.53 3.42 5.20
N VAL A 112 0.60 4.49 5.98
CA VAL A 112 0.95 5.84 5.53
C VAL A 112 2.40 6.15 5.86
N CYS A 113 3.13 6.65 4.88
CA CYS A 113 4.48 7.19 5.03
C CYS A 113 4.82 8.12 3.85
N GLU A 114 5.93 8.83 3.92
CA GLU A 114 6.47 9.52 2.75
C GLU A 114 7.20 8.53 1.82
N ALA A 115 7.45 8.96 0.59
CA ALA A 115 7.90 8.06 -0.48
C ALA A 115 9.27 7.43 -0.27
N PHE A 116 10.19 8.05 0.49
CA PHE A 116 11.49 7.46 0.76
C PHE A 116 11.33 6.23 1.67
N VAL A 117 10.64 6.37 2.80
CA VAL A 117 10.35 5.26 3.72
C VAL A 117 9.54 4.18 3.01
N GLY A 118 8.48 4.56 2.29
CA GLY A 118 7.63 3.60 1.59
C GLY A 118 8.38 2.82 0.51
N ASN A 119 9.26 3.48 -0.25
CA ASN A 119 10.08 2.80 -1.25
C ASN A 119 11.12 1.86 -0.62
N VAL A 120 11.72 2.24 0.50
CA VAL A 120 12.65 1.38 1.26
C VAL A 120 11.92 0.13 1.76
N ILE A 121 10.74 0.28 2.37
CA ILE A 121 9.92 -0.84 2.83
C ILE A 121 9.56 -1.75 1.66
N LEU A 122 9.03 -1.20 0.56
CA LEU A 122 8.63 -1.96 -0.62
C LEU A 122 9.81 -2.76 -1.20
N LYS A 123 10.95 -2.12 -1.41
CA LYS A 123 12.13 -2.77 -1.99
C LYS A 123 12.75 -3.82 -1.09
N LEU A 124 12.75 -3.59 0.23
CA LEU A 124 13.20 -4.59 1.20
C LEU A 124 12.25 -5.79 1.20
N TYR A 125 10.93 -5.55 1.19
CA TYR A 125 9.90 -6.59 1.18
C TYR A 125 10.02 -7.48 -0.08
N GLU A 126 10.12 -6.86 -1.27
CA GLU A 126 10.34 -7.55 -2.55
C GLU A 126 11.64 -8.35 -2.55
N GLY A 127 12.75 -7.74 -2.14
CA GLY A 127 14.07 -8.35 -2.13
C GLY A 127 14.16 -9.52 -1.16
N LEU A 128 13.68 -9.35 0.07
CA LEU A 128 13.68 -10.40 1.09
C LEU A 128 12.80 -11.58 0.66
N SER A 129 11.61 -11.32 0.17
CA SER A 129 10.68 -12.37 -0.29
C SER A 129 11.29 -13.20 -1.42
N SER A 130 11.87 -12.57 -2.43
CA SER A 130 12.50 -13.25 -3.56
C SER A 130 13.72 -14.07 -3.12
N THR A 131 14.54 -13.53 -2.23
CA THR A 131 15.73 -14.19 -1.69
C THR A 131 15.35 -15.43 -0.87
N LEU A 132 14.39 -15.31 0.05
CA LEU A 132 13.93 -16.43 0.87
C LEU A 132 13.36 -17.58 0.01
N ILE A 133 12.51 -17.25 -0.97
CA ILE A 133 11.98 -18.24 -1.91
C ILE A 133 13.12 -18.90 -2.68
N GLY A 134 14.11 -18.15 -3.12
CA GLY A 134 15.29 -18.67 -3.81
C GLY A 134 16.10 -19.65 -2.96
N VAL A 135 16.41 -19.29 -1.71
CA VAL A 135 17.16 -20.14 -0.76
C VAL A 135 16.39 -21.42 -0.44
N ILE A 136 15.08 -21.32 -0.15
CA ILE A 136 14.21 -22.48 0.11
C ILE A 136 14.21 -23.42 -1.10
N LYS A 137 14.03 -22.89 -2.30
CA LYS A 137 14.05 -23.67 -3.54
C LYS A 137 15.39 -24.37 -3.75
N ALA A 138 16.52 -23.69 -3.52
CA ALA A 138 17.84 -24.28 -3.63
C ALA A 138 18.02 -25.45 -2.64
N GLY A 139 17.62 -25.28 -1.37
CA GLY A 139 17.64 -26.33 -0.37
C GLY A 139 16.79 -27.55 -0.76
N LEU A 140 15.56 -27.32 -1.21
CA LEU A 140 14.65 -28.37 -1.67
C LEU A 140 15.16 -29.14 -2.92
N MET A 141 15.99 -28.49 -3.73
CA MET A 141 16.58 -29.09 -4.93
C MET A 141 17.97 -29.69 -4.69
N SER A 142 18.53 -29.68 -3.49
CA SER A 142 19.92 -30.04 -3.19
C SER A 142 20.23 -31.53 -3.37
N ASN A 143 19.27 -32.43 -3.14
CA ASN A 143 19.46 -33.86 -3.26
C ASN A 143 18.17 -34.60 -3.63
N LEU A 144 18.26 -35.90 -3.97
CA LEU A 144 17.09 -36.65 -4.43
C LEU A 144 15.98 -36.79 -3.37
N LYS A 145 16.35 -37.00 -2.10
CA LYS A 145 15.38 -37.13 -1.00
C LYS A 145 14.61 -35.83 -0.81
N SER A 146 15.32 -34.69 -0.81
CA SER A 146 14.71 -33.35 -0.71
C SER A 146 13.79 -33.05 -1.90
N LYS A 147 14.17 -33.46 -3.12
CA LYS A 147 13.31 -33.31 -4.31
C LYS A 147 12.01 -34.08 -4.21
N ILE A 148 12.06 -35.34 -3.74
CA ILE A 148 10.87 -36.16 -3.53
C ILE A 148 9.97 -35.54 -2.45
N GLY A 149 10.52 -35.11 -1.31
CA GLY A 149 9.79 -34.43 -0.27
C GLY A 149 9.14 -33.11 -0.76
N ALA A 150 9.89 -32.33 -1.55
CA ALA A 150 9.39 -31.11 -2.17
C ALA A 150 8.22 -31.38 -3.13
N ALA A 151 8.30 -32.42 -3.94
CA ALA A 151 7.22 -32.80 -4.86
C ALA A 151 5.92 -33.16 -4.12
N LEU A 152 6.03 -33.86 -2.99
CA LEU A 152 4.89 -34.22 -2.13
C LEU A 152 4.30 -32.99 -1.44
N ALA A 153 5.13 -32.03 -1.00
CA ALA A 153 4.69 -30.81 -0.32
C ALA A 153 4.19 -29.70 -1.28
N LEU A 154 4.53 -29.80 -2.58
CA LEU A 154 4.31 -28.75 -3.56
C LEU A 154 2.85 -28.27 -3.66
N PRO A 155 1.80 -29.12 -3.62
CA PRO A 155 0.41 -28.66 -3.67
C PRO A 155 0.05 -27.76 -2.48
N SER A 156 0.46 -28.13 -1.27
CA SER A 156 0.23 -27.36 -0.05
C SER A 156 1.01 -26.05 -0.06
N LEU A 157 2.30 -26.09 -0.46
CA LEU A 157 3.12 -24.88 -0.60
C LEU A 157 2.52 -23.89 -1.61
N LYS A 158 2.08 -24.37 -2.78
CA LYS A 158 1.43 -23.51 -3.78
C LYS A 158 0.17 -22.86 -3.23
N LYS A 159 -0.66 -23.59 -2.49
CA LYS A 159 -1.88 -23.06 -1.87
C LYS A 159 -1.56 -21.96 -0.85
N THR A 160 -0.58 -22.19 0.04
CA THR A 160 -0.16 -21.22 1.05
C THR A 160 0.47 -19.98 0.42
N LEU A 161 1.40 -20.16 -0.54
CA LEU A 161 2.08 -19.05 -1.20
C LEU A 161 1.18 -18.23 -2.12
N LYS A 162 0.03 -18.75 -2.53
CA LYS A 162 -0.95 -18.02 -3.33
C LYS A 162 -1.48 -16.77 -2.59
N ALA A 163 -1.56 -16.81 -1.27
CA ALA A 163 -1.98 -15.66 -0.47
C ALA A 163 -0.99 -14.47 -0.59
N PHE A 164 0.28 -14.76 -0.87
CA PHE A 164 1.35 -13.77 -1.05
C PHE A 164 1.60 -13.38 -2.52
N ASP A 165 0.72 -13.78 -3.43
CA ASP A 165 0.84 -13.44 -4.85
C ASP A 165 0.35 -12.02 -5.13
N ALA A 166 1.26 -11.04 -5.10
CA ALA A 166 0.98 -9.63 -5.39
C ALA A 166 0.39 -9.42 -6.80
N SER A 167 0.62 -10.35 -7.74
CA SER A 167 0.09 -10.25 -9.10
C SER A 167 -1.45 -10.20 -9.16
N GLN A 168 -2.13 -10.60 -8.09
CA GLN A 168 -3.59 -10.57 -7.99
C GLN A 168 -4.15 -9.15 -7.92
N TYR A 169 -3.37 -8.20 -7.38
CA TYR A 169 -3.83 -6.82 -7.15
C TYR A 169 -3.51 -5.86 -8.30
N GLY A 170 -2.80 -6.33 -9.33
CA GLY A 170 -2.41 -5.51 -10.47
C GLY A 170 -1.22 -4.59 -10.19
N GLY A 171 -1.24 -3.38 -10.77
CA GLY A 171 -0.20 -2.38 -10.58
C GLY A 171 -0.46 -1.45 -9.39
N ALA A 172 0.48 -0.53 -9.15
CA ALA A 172 0.36 0.52 -8.15
C ALA A 172 -0.37 1.75 -8.75
N PRO A 173 -1.54 2.13 -8.26
CA PRO A 173 -2.19 3.36 -8.72
C PRO A 173 -1.47 4.60 -8.19
N LEU A 174 -1.48 5.68 -9.00
CA LEU A 174 -1.26 7.03 -8.52
C LEU A 174 -2.62 7.61 -8.12
N LEU A 175 -2.85 7.74 -6.82
CA LEU A 175 -4.11 8.23 -6.28
C LEU A 175 -4.17 9.76 -6.35
N GLY A 176 -5.38 10.32 -6.41
CA GLY A 176 -5.58 11.77 -6.38
C GLY A 176 -5.21 12.52 -7.67
N LEU A 177 -5.19 11.84 -8.80
CA LEU A 177 -5.10 12.45 -10.14
C LEU A 177 -6.50 12.71 -10.70
N ASN A 178 -6.63 13.74 -11.56
CA ASN A 178 -7.87 14.00 -12.32
C ASN A 178 -8.15 12.90 -13.38
N GLY A 179 -7.21 12.02 -13.61
CA GLY A 179 -7.32 10.84 -14.46
C GLY A 179 -6.79 9.61 -13.74
N LEU A 180 -6.90 8.46 -14.38
CA LEU A 180 -6.44 7.20 -13.83
C LEU A 180 -5.07 6.83 -14.37
N VAL A 181 -4.11 6.62 -13.48
CA VAL A 181 -2.77 6.13 -13.81
C VAL A 181 -2.43 4.97 -12.90
N VAL A 182 -2.09 3.82 -13.50
CA VAL A 182 -1.63 2.63 -12.79
C VAL A 182 -0.24 2.26 -13.29
N LYS A 183 0.73 2.23 -12.40
CA LYS A 183 2.12 1.87 -12.70
C LYS A 183 2.32 0.38 -12.51
N THR A 184 2.70 -0.33 -13.57
CA THR A 184 3.13 -1.73 -13.48
C THR A 184 4.65 -1.84 -13.33
N HIS A 185 5.14 -2.95 -12.81
CA HIS A 185 6.57 -3.23 -12.71
C HIS A 185 7.15 -3.55 -14.10
N GLY A 186 8.42 -3.23 -14.35
CA GLY A 186 9.07 -3.51 -15.64
C GLY A 186 9.17 -5.00 -16.00
N SER A 187 9.08 -5.90 -15.00
CA SER A 187 9.03 -7.36 -15.18
C SER A 187 7.62 -7.95 -15.19
N SER A 188 6.58 -7.11 -15.19
CA SER A 188 5.18 -7.55 -15.17
C SER A 188 4.86 -8.44 -16.37
N ARG A 189 4.12 -9.51 -16.10
CA ARG A 189 3.63 -10.46 -17.09
C ARG A 189 2.17 -10.18 -17.45
N ALA A 190 1.64 -10.92 -18.40
CA ALA A 190 0.26 -10.74 -18.88
C ALA A 190 -0.78 -10.72 -17.75
N LYS A 191 -0.63 -11.54 -16.71
CA LYS A 191 -1.57 -11.59 -15.58
C LYS A 191 -1.61 -10.26 -14.82
N GLU A 192 -0.43 -9.71 -14.47
CA GLU A 192 -0.36 -8.43 -13.74
C GLU A 192 -0.91 -7.27 -14.58
N ILE A 193 -0.60 -7.26 -15.87
CA ILE A 193 -1.11 -6.24 -16.81
C ILE A 193 -2.64 -6.35 -16.92
N THR A 194 -3.17 -7.58 -17.07
CA THR A 194 -4.62 -7.82 -17.12
C THR A 194 -5.30 -7.35 -15.83
N ASN A 195 -4.75 -7.68 -14.66
CA ASN A 195 -5.31 -7.24 -13.39
C ASN A 195 -5.22 -5.71 -13.21
N SER A 196 -4.16 -5.07 -13.73
CA SER A 196 -4.05 -3.60 -13.74
C SER A 196 -5.13 -2.96 -14.62
N ILE A 197 -5.49 -3.58 -15.74
CA ILE A 197 -6.60 -3.11 -16.59
C ILE A 197 -7.95 -3.27 -15.87
N TYR A 198 -8.19 -4.42 -15.23
CA TYR A 198 -9.41 -4.62 -14.43
C TYR A 198 -9.49 -3.63 -13.27
N GLN A 199 -8.38 -3.37 -12.60
CA GLN A 199 -8.29 -2.33 -11.57
C GLN A 199 -8.72 -0.96 -12.11
N CYS A 200 -8.29 -0.60 -13.32
CA CYS A 200 -8.72 0.62 -14.00
C CYS A 200 -10.22 0.64 -14.29
N VAL A 201 -10.80 -0.49 -14.70
CA VAL A 201 -12.24 -0.60 -14.95
C VAL A 201 -13.02 -0.38 -13.64
N THR A 202 -12.67 -1.10 -12.57
CA THR A 202 -13.29 -0.94 -11.24
C THR A 202 -13.18 0.50 -10.75
N PHE A 203 -12.00 1.12 -10.88
CA PHE A 203 -11.75 2.49 -10.46
C PHE A 203 -12.70 3.50 -11.14
N ARG A 204 -13.01 3.26 -12.42
CA ARG A 204 -13.93 4.10 -13.20
C ARG A 204 -15.39 3.80 -12.84
N GLU A 205 -15.78 2.53 -12.74
CA GLU A 205 -17.15 2.10 -12.45
C GLU A 205 -17.62 2.57 -11.06
N GLU A 206 -16.72 2.51 -10.08
CA GLU A 206 -16.95 2.97 -8.69
C GLU A 206 -16.74 4.48 -8.50
N ASN A 207 -16.41 5.25 -9.54
CA ASN A 207 -16.17 6.70 -9.50
C ASN A 207 -15.15 7.13 -8.43
N ILE A 208 -14.09 6.37 -8.24
CA ILE A 208 -13.13 6.55 -7.14
C ILE A 208 -12.55 7.96 -7.08
N ASN A 209 -12.25 8.59 -8.23
CA ASN A 209 -11.71 9.95 -8.27
C ASN A 209 -12.68 10.98 -7.69
N GLU A 210 -13.98 10.86 -7.93
CA GLU A 210 -14.97 11.78 -7.37
C GLU A 210 -15.11 11.59 -5.85
N ILE A 211 -15.13 10.33 -5.38
CA ILE A 211 -15.13 10.03 -3.94
C ILE A 211 -13.87 10.59 -3.26
N ILE A 212 -12.70 10.46 -3.89
CA ILE A 212 -11.45 11.03 -3.39
C ILE A 212 -11.56 12.57 -3.34
N LYS A 213 -12.09 13.22 -4.39
CA LYS A 213 -12.26 14.68 -4.41
C LYS A 213 -13.13 15.16 -3.27
N GLU A 214 -14.27 14.53 -3.03
CA GLU A 214 -15.18 14.85 -1.94
C GLU A 214 -14.49 14.70 -0.58
N ARG A 215 -13.92 13.54 -0.29
CA ARG A 215 -13.24 13.26 0.99
C ARG A 215 -12.03 14.16 1.27
N VAL A 216 -11.30 14.55 0.23
CA VAL A 216 -10.12 15.42 0.38
C VAL A 216 -10.54 16.91 0.43
N ALA A 217 -11.67 17.32 -0.16
CA ALA A 217 -12.17 18.69 -0.13
C ALA A 217 -12.68 19.11 1.26
N ASP A 218 -13.34 18.22 1.99
CA ASP A 218 -13.93 18.50 3.31
C ASP A 218 -12.91 18.95 4.38
N SER A 219 -11.63 18.70 4.14
CA SER A 219 -10.54 19.15 5.03
C SER A 219 -10.32 20.67 5.03
N LYS A 220 -10.93 21.45 4.12
CA LYS A 220 -10.75 22.90 4.05
C LYS A 220 -11.74 23.70 4.91
N ASN A 221 -12.90 23.14 5.21
CA ASN A 221 -13.94 23.88 5.93
C ASN A 221 -13.66 24.03 7.43
N ASN A 222 -12.67 23.30 7.97
CA ASN A 222 -12.29 23.38 9.37
C ASN A 222 -11.10 24.31 9.65
N GLU A 223 -10.50 24.95 8.62
CA GLU A 223 -9.37 25.88 8.78
C GLU A 223 -9.78 27.36 8.63
N GLU A 224 -11.05 27.66 8.32
CA GLU A 224 -11.56 29.03 8.14
C GLU A 224 -12.59 29.45 9.22
N GLU A 225 -12.78 28.71 10.30
CA GLU A 225 -13.50 29.12 11.52
C GLU A 225 -12.52 29.30 12.70
#